data_1bea1f391eaa97edd768fbfb61ae8214
#
_entry.id   1bea1f391eaa97edd768fbfb61ae8214
#
_cell.length_a   1.000
_cell.length_b   1.000
_cell.length_c   1.000
_cell.angle_alpha   90.00
_cell.angle_beta   90.00
_cell.angle_gamma   90.00
#
_symmetry.space_group_name_H-M   'P 1'
#
loop_
_entity.id
_entity.type
_entity.pdbx_description
1 polymer ?
#
loop_
_entity_poly.entity_id
_entity_poly.type
_entity_poly.pdbx_seq_one_letter_code
_entity_poly.pdbx_strand_id
1 'polypeptide(L)'
;MKKILLVVLLGAMTLMFSGCVMTKQVTYFQNLDSVDITKRVVVPEARVKTNDELTILVSSVTPEAAEPFNMNIGARTSTSMSNNTAGKGMYSYIVDKEGNINFPVIGKINVVGLTRPQVEDKLTEAIKPYFAETENPVVKVRFTSFRITIIGEVTGSRVINVENERISIIEALAQAGDLSVYGMRPNVLLVRENSTGEKMAYRYNLNDANLFNSPYYYLEQNDIIYVEPHKAKARSADVSSYTFWTPISSVLVSLATLAISLTK
;
A
#
# COMPACT_ATOMS: atom_id res chain seq x y z
N MET A 1 48.60 -35.34 -22.99
CA MET A 1 48.35 -34.06 -22.31
C MET A 1 47.38 -33.16 -23.09
N LYS A 2 47.55 -32.84 -24.40
CA LYS A 2 46.63 -31.99 -25.17
C LYS A 2 45.15 -32.45 -25.17
N LYS A 3 44.87 -33.77 -25.21
CA LYS A 3 43.49 -34.31 -25.19
C LYS A 3 42.79 -34.13 -23.84
N ILE A 4 43.55 -34.26 -22.74
CA ILE A 4 43.00 -34.05 -21.38
C ILE A 4 42.69 -32.56 -21.15
N LEU A 5 43.54 -31.66 -21.61
CA LEU A 5 43.33 -30.23 -21.54
C LEU A 5 42.07 -29.80 -22.30
N LEU A 6 41.83 -30.39 -23.48
CA LEU A 6 40.66 -30.11 -24.30
C LEU A 6 39.35 -30.58 -23.65
N VAL A 7 39.37 -31.75 -23.01
CA VAL A 7 38.21 -32.28 -22.25
C VAL A 7 37.89 -31.42 -21.02
N VAL A 8 38.91 -30.96 -20.30
CA VAL A 8 38.73 -30.05 -19.14
C VAL A 8 38.19 -28.68 -19.63
N LEU A 9 38.70 -28.15 -20.72
CA LEU A 9 38.21 -26.88 -21.29
C LEU A 9 36.74 -27.00 -21.76
N LEU A 10 36.39 -28.12 -22.40
CA LEU A 10 35.02 -28.40 -22.86
C LEU A 10 34.06 -28.56 -21.68
N GLY A 11 34.50 -29.25 -20.60
CA GLY A 11 33.74 -29.41 -19.36
C GLY A 11 33.52 -28.08 -18.60
N ALA A 12 34.52 -27.19 -18.60
CA ALA A 12 34.39 -25.86 -18.00
C ALA A 12 33.44 -24.97 -18.83
N MET A 13 33.42 -25.12 -20.13
CA MET A 13 32.53 -24.33 -21.02
C MET A 13 31.06 -24.76 -20.92
N THR A 14 30.77 -26.03 -20.61
CA THR A 14 29.38 -26.50 -20.38
C THR A 14 28.80 -26.04 -19.06
N LEU A 15 29.61 -25.76 -18.04
CA LEU A 15 29.17 -25.21 -16.75
C LEU A 15 28.75 -23.73 -16.83
N MET A 16 29.14 -23.00 -17.87
CA MET A 16 28.82 -21.59 -18.04
C MET A 16 27.39 -21.33 -18.61
N PHE A 17 26.70 -22.37 -19.11
CA PHE A 17 25.38 -22.21 -19.75
C PHE A 17 24.18 -22.42 -18.83
N SER A 18 24.36 -22.55 -17.51
CA SER A 18 23.26 -22.67 -16.56
C SER A 18 22.70 -21.29 -16.15
N GLY A 19 22.35 -20.46 -17.14
CA GLY A 19 21.62 -19.21 -16.93
C GLY A 19 20.16 -19.50 -16.60
N CYS A 20 19.77 -19.49 -15.34
CA CYS A 20 18.38 -19.61 -14.94
C CYS A 20 17.57 -18.45 -15.48
N VAL A 21 16.58 -18.75 -16.32
CA VAL A 21 15.58 -17.82 -16.82
C VAL A 21 14.62 -17.43 -15.69
N MET A 22 14.89 -16.30 -15.07
CA MET A 22 14.08 -15.76 -13.94
C MET A 22 12.94 -14.84 -14.43
N THR A 23 12.77 -14.66 -15.73
CA THR A 23 11.83 -13.73 -16.36
C THR A 23 10.36 -14.00 -16.03
N LYS A 24 9.94 -15.27 -15.94
CA LYS A 24 8.55 -15.62 -15.61
C LYS A 24 8.09 -15.18 -14.21
N GLN A 25 8.99 -14.97 -13.27
CA GLN A 25 8.63 -14.58 -11.90
C GLN A 25 8.42 -13.06 -11.76
N VAL A 26 8.88 -12.28 -12.72
CA VAL A 26 8.84 -10.80 -12.69
C VAL A 26 7.65 -10.23 -13.46
N THR A 27 7.04 -11.02 -14.36
CA THR A 27 5.94 -10.56 -15.22
C THR A 27 4.61 -10.65 -14.50
N TYR A 28 3.81 -9.58 -14.58
CA TYR A 28 2.44 -9.53 -14.07
C TYR A 28 1.45 -10.19 -15.02
N PHE A 29 0.31 -10.67 -14.50
CA PHE A 29 -0.90 -11.06 -15.26
C PHE A 29 -0.61 -12.01 -16.43
N GLN A 30 0.19 -13.05 -16.22
CA GLN A 30 0.69 -13.92 -17.29
C GLN A 30 -0.40 -14.69 -18.04
N ASN A 31 -1.58 -14.85 -17.45
CA ASN A 31 -2.73 -15.59 -17.99
C ASN A 31 -3.90 -14.67 -18.37
N LEU A 32 -3.64 -13.39 -18.68
CA LEU A 32 -4.70 -12.41 -18.93
C LEU A 32 -5.62 -12.82 -20.07
N ASP A 33 -5.08 -13.45 -21.13
CA ASP A 33 -5.85 -13.91 -22.30
C ASP A 33 -6.82 -15.07 -21.99
N SER A 34 -6.63 -15.75 -20.87
CA SER A 34 -7.43 -16.91 -20.44
C SER A 34 -8.39 -16.60 -19.29
N VAL A 35 -8.34 -15.41 -18.71
CA VAL A 35 -9.14 -15.02 -17.55
C VAL A 35 -10.21 -14.02 -17.96
N ASP A 36 -11.46 -14.31 -17.62
CA ASP A 36 -12.56 -13.37 -17.77
C ASP A 36 -12.48 -12.30 -16.66
N ILE A 37 -12.00 -11.11 -17.02
CA ILE A 37 -11.88 -9.95 -16.13
C ILE A 37 -13.10 -9.02 -16.19
N THR A 38 -14.17 -9.40 -16.94
CA THR A 38 -15.38 -8.57 -17.05
C THR A 38 -16.28 -8.69 -15.83
N LYS A 39 -16.00 -9.61 -14.93
CA LYS A 39 -16.74 -9.80 -13.68
C LYS A 39 -16.64 -8.56 -12.80
N ARG A 40 -17.82 -8.05 -12.41
CA ARG A 40 -17.88 -6.89 -11.53
C ARG A 40 -17.46 -7.29 -10.11
N VAL A 41 -16.32 -6.81 -9.66
CA VAL A 41 -15.93 -6.93 -8.26
C VAL A 41 -16.69 -5.87 -7.46
N VAL A 42 -17.28 -6.29 -6.35
CA VAL A 42 -17.93 -5.36 -5.42
C VAL A 42 -16.86 -4.50 -4.78
N VAL A 43 -16.97 -3.18 -4.98
CA VAL A 43 -16.10 -2.21 -4.30
C VAL A 43 -16.60 -2.10 -2.86
N PRO A 44 -15.79 -2.41 -1.84
CA PRO A 44 -16.21 -2.22 -0.46
C PRO A 44 -16.41 -0.73 -0.19
N GLU A 45 -17.55 -0.39 0.38
CA GLU A 45 -17.80 0.98 0.86
C GLU A 45 -17.04 1.21 2.17
N ALA A 46 -16.25 2.28 2.21
CA ALA A 46 -15.58 2.68 3.45
C ALA A 46 -16.63 3.01 4.53
N ARG A 47 -16.44 2.43 5.71
CA ARG A 47 -17.31 2.66 6.89
C ARG A 47 -16.47 3.26 8.00
N VAL A 48 -17.07 4.18 8.71
CA VAL A 48 -16.46 4.85 9.86
C VAL A 48 -16.10 3.82 10.94
N LYS A 49 -14.84 3.83 11.36
CA LYS A 49 -14.33 3.03 12.48
C LYS A 49 -13.97 3.94 13.66
N THR A 50 -13.81 3.37 14.82
CA THR A 50 -13.27 4.08 16.00
C THR A 50 -11.85 4.56 15.71
N ASN A 51 -11.48 5.74 16.22
CA ASN A 51 -10.24 6.47 15.93
C ASN A 51 -10.09 6.98 14.49
N ASP A 52 -11.13 6.90 13.67
CA ASP A 52 -11.12 7.57 12.38
C ASP A 52 -11.14 9.08 12.54
N GLU A 53 -10.51 9.75 11.60
CA GLU A 53 -10.53 11.19 11.47
C GLU A 53 -11.41 11.58 10.27
N LEU A 54 -12.46 12.32 10.56
CA LEU A 54 -13.42 12.80 9.57
C LEU A 54 -13.28 14.32 9.42
N THR A 55 -13.21 14.79 8.20
CA THR A 55 -13.37 16.20 7.89
C THR A 55 -14.80 16.45 7.49
N ILE A 56 -15.46 17.40 8.16
CA ILE A 56 -16.86 17.71 7.93
C ILE A 56 -16.96 19.20 7.61
N LEU A 57 -17.68 19.52 6.54
CA LEU A 57 -17.98 20.87 6.10
C LEU A 57 -19.49 21.04 5.95
N VAL A 58 -20.04 22.03 6.60
CA VAL A 58 -21.43 22.45 6.43
C VAL A 58 -21.46 23.68 5.52
N SER A 59 -22.32 23.65 4.52
CA SER A 59 -22.56 24.77 3.61
C SER A 59 -24.05 25.10 3.57
N SER A 60 -24.39 26.37 3.48
CA SER A 60 -25.77 26.87 3.30
C SER A 60 -25.78 28.00 2.27
N VAL A 61 -26.95 28.34 1.79
CA VAL A 61 -27.15 29.52 0.92
C VAL A 61 -26.70 30.80 1.62
N THR A 62 -26.94 30.87 2.94
CA THR A 62 -26.42 31.95 3.81
C THR A 62 -25.19 31.42 4.55
N PRO A 63 -23.96 31.79 4.17
CA PRO A 63 -22.74 31.29 4.76
C PRO A 63 -22.67 31.46 6.30
N GLU A 64 -23.19 32.59 6.81
CA GLU A 64 -23.22 32.95 8.21
C GLU A 64 -24.05 31.94 9.05
N ALA A 65 -25.10 31.36 8.47
CA ALA A 65 -25.92 30.34 9.11
C ALA A 65 -25.15 29.01 9.33
N ALA A 66 -24.19 28.70 8.45
CA ALA A 66 -23.36 27.51 8.53
C ALA A 66 -22.14 27.69 9.47
N GLU A 67 -21.72 28.92 9.75
CA GLU A 67 -20.50 29.22 10.53
C GLU A 67 -20.46 28.55 11.90
N PRO A 68 -21.54 28.51 12.73
CA PRO A 68 -21.54 27.85 14.02
C PRO A 68 -21.20 26.35 13.96
N PHE A 69 -21.53 25.68 12.86
CA PHE A 69 -21.28 24.24 12.65
C PHE A 69 -19.88 23.96 12.15
N ASN A 70 -19.21 24.98 11.62
CA ASN A 70 -17.87 24.91 11.11
C ASN A 70 -16.80 25.37 12.12
N MET A 71 -17.19 25.66 13.36
CA MET A 71 -16.27 26.01 14.42
C MET A 71 -15.74 24.75 15.12
N ASN A 72 -14.47 24.45 14.93
CA ASN A 72 -13.83 23.36 15.68
C ASN A 72 -13.34 23.86 17.04
N ILE A 73 -14.09 23.57 18.11
CA ILE A 73 -13.78 23.95 19.51
C ILE A 73 -12.55 23.18 20.06
N GLY A 74 -11.76 22.54 19.23
CA GLY A 74 -10.60 21.75 19.64
C GLY A 74 -9.36 21.90 18.77
N ALA A 75 -9.42 22.69 17.73
CA ALA A 75 -8.24 22.93 16.88
C ALA A 75 -7.24 23.77 17.67
N ARG A 76 -6.20 23.16 18.20
CA ARG A 76 -4.98 23.86 18.59
C ARG A 76 -4.49 24.57 17.32
N THR A 77 -4.57 25.90 17.35
CA THR A 77 -3.88 26.77 16.41
C THR A 77 -2.40 26.47 16.48
N SER A 78 -1.91 25.54 15.67
CA SER A 78 -0.51 25.50 15.32
C SER A 78 -0.30 26.69 14.38
N THR A 79 0.14 27.81 14.96
CA THR A 79 0.76 28.94 14.29
C THR A 79 2.01 28.43 13.59
N SER A 80 1.85 27.84 12.45
CA SER A 80 2.93 27.62 11.49
C SER A 80 2.60 28.43 10.27
N MET A 81 3.11 29.66 10.21
CA MET A 81 3.16 30.47 9.01
C MET A 81 3.99 29.71 7.96
N SER A 82 3.35 28.90 7.16
CA SER A 82 3.90 28.46 5.88
C SER A 82 2.94 28.94 4.80
N ASN A 83 3.38 29.97 4.10
CA ASN A 83 2.76 30.48 2.89
C ASN A 83 2.64 29.35 1.87
N ASN A 84 1.46 28.99 1.52
CA ASN A 84 0.95 28.28 0.33
C ASN A 84 0.01 27.11 0.63
N THR A 85 -0.96 27.28 1.53
CA THR A 85 -2.13 26.38 1.48
C THR A 85 -3.37 27.16 1.93
N ALA A 86 -3.90 27.98 1.04
CA ALA A 86 -5.28 28.43 1.13
C ALA A 86 -6.17 27.19 1.16
N GLY A 87 -6.78 26.88 2.31
CA GLY A 87 -7.84 25.89 2.38
C GLY A 87 -7.71 24.75 3.38
N LYS A 88 -6.74 24.75 4.31
CA LYS A 88 -6.63 23.67 5.33
C LYS A 88 -6.95 24.12 6.76
N GLY A 89 -7.90 24.99 6.94
CA GLY A 89 -8.65 25.11 8.19
C GLY A 89 -9.84 24.17 8.17
N MET A 90 -9.64 22.90 7.77
CA MET A 90 -10.75 21.95 7.70
C MET A 90 -10.98 21.34 9.06
N TYR A 91 -12.20 21.35 9.47
CA TYR A 91 -12.69 20.93 10.79
C TYR A 91 -12.63 19.40 10.88
N SER A 92 -11.63 18.90 11.60
CA SER A 92 -11.36 17.48 11.78
C SER A 92 -11.99 16.97 13.05
N TYR A 93 -12.69 15.85 12.99
CA TYR A 93 -13.38 15.17 14.08
C TYR A 93 -12.84 13.77 14.24
N ILE A 94 -12.39 13.42 15.43
CA ILE A 94 -11.94 12.07 15.75
C ILE A 94 -13.12 11.30 16.33
N VAL A 95 -13.36 10.11 15.78
CA VAL A 95 -14.38 9.17 16.28
C VAL A 95 -13.90 8.55 17.59
N ASP A 96 -14.65 8.74 18.66
CA ASP A 96 -14.30 8.20 19.98
C ASP A 96 -14.49 6.66 20.07
N LYS A 97 -14.13 6.08 21.21
CA LYS A 97 -14.23 4.64 21.43
C LYS A 97 -15.66 4.12 21.40
N GLU A 98 -16.63 4.97 21.74
CA GLU A 98 -18.06 4.71 21.70
C GLU A 98 -18.65 4.89 20.29
N GLY A 99 -17.82 5.32 19.32
CA GLY A 99 -18.23 5.54 17.94
C GLY A 99 -18.89 6.88 17.66
N ASN A 100 -18.70 7.87 18.56
CA ASN A 100 -19.28 9.20 18.42
C ASN A 100 -18.26 10.22 17.96
N ILE A 101 -18.74 11.26 17.29
CA ILE A 101 -18.03 12.54 17.13
C ILE A 101 -18.69 13.61 17.98
N ASN A 102 -17.93 14.59 18.45
CA ASN A 102 -18.47 15.76 19.12
C ASN A 102 -18.63 16.88 18.11
N PHE A 103 -19.86 17.05 17.58
CA PHE A 103 -20.15 18.01 16.53
C PHE A 103 -20.68 19.31 17.13
N PRO A 104 -20.25 20.49 16.65
CA PRO A 104 -20.68 21.78 17.18
C PRO A 104 -22.20 21.92 17.17
N VAL A 105 -22.74 22.62 18.17
CA VAL A 105 -24.17 22.90 18.36
C VAL A 105 -24.98 21.66 18.76
N ILE A 106 -24.74 20.49 18.10
CA ILE A 106 -25.52 19.27 18.30
C ILE A 106 -24.95 18.43 19.46
N GLY A 107 -23.63 18.49 19.69
CA GLY A 107 -22.95 17.65 20.65
C GLY A 107 -22.57 16.28 20.11
N LYS A 108 -22.67 15.24 20.95
CA LYS A 108 -22.25 13.86 20.56
C LYS A 108 -23.25 13.22 19.62
N ILE A 109 -22.73 12.73 18.48
CA ILE A 109 -23.49 11.99 17.49
C ILE A 109 -22.74 10.71 17.09
N ASN A 110 -23.42 9.58 17.14
CA ASN A 110 -22.85 8.29 16.78
C ASN A 110 -22.75 8.14 15.26
N VAL A 111 -21.55 7.80 14.76
CA VAL A 111 -21.26 7.68 13.34
C VAL A 111 -20.56 6.36 12.96
N VAL A 112 -20.14 5.55 13.95
CA VAL A 112 -19.45 4.29 13.69
C VAL A 112 -20.31 3.34 12.85
N GLY A 113 -19.70 2.64 11.90
CA GLY A 113 -20.35 1.70 11.00
C GLY A 113 -21.12 2.34 9.83
N LEU A 114 -21.31 3.67 9.85
CA LEU A 114 -21.97 4.39 8.77
C LEU A 114 -21.01 4.61 7.58
N THR A 115 -21.56 4.60 6.38
CA THR A 115 -20.85 5.05 5.18
C THR A 115 -20.83 6.58 5.12
N ARG A 116 -19.96 7.16 4.28
CA ARG A 116 -19.90 8.61 4.09
C ARG A 116 -21.28 9.24 3.78
N PRO A 117 -22.07 8.74 2.82
CA PRO A 117 -23.40 9.30 2.56
C PRO A 117 -24.33 9.23 3.78
N GLN A 118 -24.29 8.10 4.50
CA GLN A 118 -25.12 7.94 5.71
C GLN A 118 -24.73 8.91 6.83
N VAL A 119 -23.44 9.25 6.98
CA VAL A 119 -22.99 10.31 7.90
C VAL A 119 -23.45 11.67 7.43
N GLU A 120 -23.33 11.98 6.13
CA GLU A 120 -23.81 13.23 5.52
C GLU A 120 -25.32 13.43 5.77
N ASP A 121 -26.12 12.39 5.50
CA ASP A 121 -27.58 12.42 5.71
C ASP A 121 -27.93 12.63 7.19
N LYS A 122 -27.32 11.84 8.08
CA LYS A 122 -27.55 11.91 9.52
C LYS A 122 -27.22 13.28 10.10
N LEU A 123 -26.10 13.86 9.70
CA LEU A 123 -25.71 15.20 10.12
C LEU A 123 -26.64 16.26 9.54
N THR A 124 -27.02 16.13 8.27
CA THR A 124 -27.94 17.05 7.62
C THR A 124 -29.30 17.08 8.34
N GLU A 125 -29.85 15.93 8.70
CA GLU A 125 -31.08 15.84 9.47
C GLU A 125 -30.93 16.49 10.85
N ALA A 126 -29.80 16.25 11.53
CA ALA A 126 -29.54 16.76 12.87
C ALA A 126 -29.37 18.30 12.92
N ILE A 127 -28.80 18.91 11.85
CA ILE A 127 -28.60 20.36 11.77
C ILE A 127 -29.82 21.10 11.26
N LYS A 128 -30.68 20.45 10.46
CA LYS A 128 -31.84 21.06 9.79
C LYS A 128 -32.72 21.93 10.68
N PRO A 129 -33.02 21.57 11.95
CA PRO A 129 -33.83 22.40 12.86
C PRO A 129 -33.22 23.76 13.19
N TYR A 130 -31.93 23.96 12.96
CA TYR A 130 -31.22 25.21 13.24
C TYR A 130 -31.15 26.16 12.05
N PHE A 131 -31.71 25.76 10.89
CA PHE A 131 -31.78 26.57 9.68
C PHE A 131 -33.22 27.01 9.39
N ALA A 132 -33.38 28.11 8.70
CA ALA A 132 -34.69 28.54 8.23
C ALA A 132 -35.30 27.51 7.26
N GLU A 133 -36.62 27.42 7.20
CA GLU A 133 -37.33 26.46 6.31
C GLU A 133 -36.98 26.63 4.80
N THR A 134 -36.54 27.80 4.43
CA THR A 134 -36.10 28.12 3.05
C THR A 134 -34.64 27.71 2.77
N GLU A 135 -33.90 27.36 3.80
CA GLU A 135 -32.49 26.98 3.68
C GLU A 135 -32.34 25.46 3.68
N ASN A 136 -31.56 24.96 2.72
CA ASN A 136 -31.19 23.57 2.65
C ASN A 136 -29.69 23.44 2.92
N PRO A 137 -29.29 23.17 4.19
CA PRO A 137 -27.89 22.97 4.51
C PRO A 137 -27.37 21.68 3.84
N VAL A 138 -26.14 21.73 3.35
CA VAL A 138 -25.44 20.60 2.73
C VAL A 138 -24.24 20.25 3.61
N VAL A 139 -24.20 19.01 4.06
CA VAL A 139 -23.03 18.46 4.77
C VAL A 139 -22.17 17.67 3.83
N LYS A 140 -20.87 17.92 3.84
CA LYS A 140 -19.86 17.15 3.12
C LYS A 140 -18.90 16.52 4.11
N VAL A 141 -18.72 15.21 3.99
CA VAL A 141 -17.83 14.42 4.86
C VAL A 141 -16.70 13.82 4.02
N ARG A 142 -15.48 13.83 4.55
CA ARG A 142 -14.31 13.15 3.99
C ARG A 142 -13.62 12.33 5.06
N PHE A 143 -13.19 11.12 4.70
CA PHE A 143 -12.25 10.35 5.52
C PHE A 143 -10.85 10.91 5.33
N THR A 144 -10.26 11.44 6.41
CA THR A 144 -8.88 11.93 6.42
C THR A 144 -7.90 10.85 6.85
N SER A 145 -8.40 9.84 7.54
CA SER A 145 -7.62 8.71 8.09
C SER A 145 -7.51 7.50 7.16
N PHE A 146 -8.11 7.53 5.96
CA PHE A 146 -7.99 6.40 5.05
C PHE A 146 -6.55 6.28 4.55
N ARG A 147 -5.83 5.35 5.14
CA ARG A 147 -4.43 5.07 4.83
C ARG A 147 -4.20 3.56 4.71
N ILE A 148 -3.23 3.20 3.88
CA ILE A 148 -2.70 1.85 3.73
C ILE A 148 -1.19 1.88 3.93
N THR A 149 -0.63 0.78 4.41
CA THR A 149 0.80 0.66 4.67
C THR A 149 1.40 -0.38 3.73
N ILE A 150 2.47 -0.02 3.02
CA ILE A 150 3.19 -0.93 2.13
C ILE A 150 4.62 -1.06 2.62
N ILE A 151 5.05 -2.30 2.86
CA ILE A 151 6.38 -2.63 3.39
C ILE A 151 6.98 -3.84 2.65
N GLY A 152 8.28 -4.03 2.79
CA GLY A 152 9.02 -5.17 2.22
C GLY A 152 9.76 -4.83 0.94
N GLU A 153 9.77 -5.75 -0.02
CA GLU A 153 10.51 -5.63 -1.29
C GLU A 153 9.81 -4.76 -2.33
N VAL A 154 9.59 -3.51 -1.97
CA VAL A 154 9.12 -2.43 -2.85
C VAL A 154 10.19 -1.36 -2.95
N THR A 155 10.13 -0.54 -4.00
CA THR A 155 11.11 0.55 -4.20
C THR A 155 11.05 1.58 -3.08
N GLY A 156 9.85 1.83 -2.51
CA GLY A 156 9.66 2.76 -1.40
C GLY A 156 8.59 2.27 -0.42
N SER A 157 9.01 1.63 0.70
CA SER A 157 8.09 1.34 1.81
C SER A 157 7.50 2.64 2.35
N ARG A 158 6.16 2.73 2.40
CA ARG A 158 5.48 3.95 2.82
C ARG A 158 4.06 3.71 3.33
N VAL A 159 3.54 4.71 4.00
CA VAL A 159 2.12 4.85 4.25
C VAL A 159 1.53 5.72 3.15
N ILE A 160 0.46 5.25 2.50
CA ILE A 160 -0.26 5.95 1.44
C ILE A 160 -1.57 6.45 2.02
N ASN A 161 -1.82 7.75 1.90
CA ASN A 161 -3.12 8.34 2.21
C ASN A 161 -4.00 8.26 0.95
N VAL A 162 -5.18 7.70 1.10
CA VAL A 162 -6.13 7.47 0.00
C VAL A 162 -7.18 8.59 -0.01
N GLU A 163 -7.14 9.45 -1.00
CA GLU A 163 -8.02 10.63 -1.06
C GLU A 163 -9.45 10.29 -1.51
N ASN A 164 -9.62 9.27 -2.36
CA ASN A 164 -10.89 8.95 -3.03
C ASN A 164 -11.63 7.77 -2.40
N GLU A 165 -11.31 7.38 -1.17
CA GLU A 165 -11.93 6.26 -0.43
C GLU A 165 -11.86 4.91 -1.17
N ARG A 166 -11.12 4.84 -2.27
CA ARG A 166 -10.94 3.65 -3.09
C ARG A 166 -9.54 3.59 -3.67
N ILE A 167 -8.89 2.47 -3.50
CA ILE A 167 -7.59 2.17 -4.10
C ILE A 167 -7.50 0.66 -4.35
N SER A 168 -7.01 0.25 -5.50
CA SER A 168 -6.70 -1.14 -5.79
C SER A 168 -5.31 -1.53 -5.29
N ILE A 169 -5.07 -2.84 -5.12
CA ILE A 169 -3.72 -3.35 -4.78
C ILE A 169 -2.67 -2.89 -5.81
N ILE A 170 -3.03 -2.84 -7.09
CA ILE A 170 -2.11 -2.43 -8.16
C ILE A 170 -1.77 -0.94 -8.06
N GLU A 171 -2.79 -0.07 -7.85
CA GLU A 171 -2.55 1.36 -7.65
C GLU A 171 -1.69 1.64 -6.42
N ALA A 172 -1.93 0.88 -5.35
CA ALA A 172 -1.16 0.99 -4.12
C ALA A 172 0.31 0.62 -4.33
N LEU A 173 0.58 -0.50 -5.00
CA LEU A 173 1.94 -0.93 -5.33
C LEU A 173 2.62 0.06 -6.29
N ALA A 174 1.90 0.58 -7.28
CA ALA A 174 2.42 1.61 -8.19
C ALA A 174 2.83 2.89 -7.43
N GLN A 175 2.00 3.35 -6.47
CA GLN A 175 2.35 4.49 -5.62
C GLN A 175 3.56 4.24 -4.71
N ALA A 176 3.82 2.98 -4.35
CA ALA A 176 5.02 2.58 -3.62
C ALA A 176 6.27 2.45 -4.52
N GLY A 177 6.13 2.72 -5.83
CA GLY A 177 7.21 2.62 -6.81
C GLY A 177 7.45 1.21 -7.32
N ASP A 178 6.41 0.36 -7.25
CA ASP A 178 6.41 -1.06 -7.65
C ASP A 178 7.33 -1.97 -6.79
N LEU A 179 7.21 -3.27 -7.03
CA LEU A 179 8.06 -4.27 -6.41
C LEU A 179 9.47 -4.18 -6.96
N SER A 180 10.46 -4.34 -6.08
CA SER A 180 11.84 -4.51 -6.51
C SER A 180 11.98 -5.77 -7.38
N VAL A 181 13.11 -5.92 -8.05
CA VAL A 181 13.42 -7.15 -8.82
C VAL A 181 13.40 -8.40 -7.93
N TYR A 182 13.66 -8.23 -6.65
CA TYR A 182 13.66 -9.30 -5.64
C TYR A 182 12.31 -9.50 -4.96
N GLY A 183 11.30 -8.69 -5.25
CA GLY A 183 9.96 -8.83 -4.68
C GLY A 183 9.23 -10.06 -5.23
N MET A 184 8.70 -10.90 -4.35
CA MET A 184 7.95 -12.11 -4.71
C MET A 184 6.54 -11.76 -5.19
N ARG A 185 6.38 -11.52 -6.49
CA ARG A 185 5.08 -11.22 -7.13
C ARG A 185 4.01 -12.29 -6.91
N PRO A 186 4.31 -13.60 -6.91
CA PRO A 186 3.30 -14.63 -6.66
C PRO A 186 2.88 -14.73 -5.19
N ASN A 187 3.49 -13.96 -4.28
CA ASN A 187 3.27 -14.10 -2.85
C ASN A 187 3.32 -12.74 -2.12
N VAL A 188 2.35 -11.88 -2.42
CA VAL A 188 2.17 -10.61 -1.72
C VAL A 188 1.12 -10.78 -0.63
N LEU A 189 1.47 -10.49 0.61
CA LEU A 189 0.61 -10.66 1.77
C LEU A 189 -0.20 -9.38 2.03
N LEU A 190 -1.52 -9.52 2.13
CA LEU A 190 -2.41 -8.52 2.73
C LEU A 190 -2.73 -8.94 4.16
N VAL A 191 -2.62 -8.01 5.10
CA VAL A 191 -3.16 -8.15 6.44
C VAL A 191 -4.23 -7.09 6.63
N ARG A 192 -5.44 -7.54 6.91
CA ARG A 192 -6.64 -6.71 7.12
C ARG A 192 -7.24 -6.98 8.48
N GLU A 193 -7.66 -5.93 9.17
CA GLU A 193 -8.42 -6.03 10.40
C GLU A 193 -9.92 -5.90 10.11
N ASN A 194 -10.69 -6.89 10.54
CA ASN A 194 -12.14 -6.88 10.40
C ASN A 194 -12.79 -5.92 11.43
N SER A 195 -14.13 -5.79 11.36
CA SER A 195 -14.90 -4.94 12.27
C SER A 195 -14.86 -5.38 13.75
N THR A 196 -14.44 -6.62 14.03
CA THR A 196 -14.30 -7.17 15.39
C THR A 196 -12.89 -6.99 15.95
N GLY A 197 -11.95 -6.42 15.18
CA GLY A 197 -10.55 -6.25 15.57
C GLY A 197 -9.66 -7.49 15.29
N GLU A 198 -10.23 -8.54 14.67
CA GLU A 198 -9.47 -9.72 14.29
C GLU A 198 -8.70 -9.47 13.00
N LYS A 199 -7.45 -9.95 12.95
CA LYS A 199 -6.60 -9.81 11.76
C LYS A 199 -6.74 -11.02 10.87
N MET A 200 -7.03 -10.77 9.59
CA MET A 200 -7.07 -11.76 8.53
C MET A 200 -5.89 -11.54 7.59
N ALA A 201 -5.35 -12.64 7.08
CA ALA A 201 -4.25 -12.65 6.13
C ALA A 201 -4.72 -13.25 4.81
N TYR A 202 -4.46 -12.55 3.72
CA TYR A 202 -4.72 -13.02 2.37
C TYR A 202 -3.45 -12.89 1.52
N ARG A 203 -3.24 -13.81 0.57
CA ARG A 203 -2.07 -13.79 -0.30
C ARG A 203 -2.49 -13.56 -1.75
N TYR A 204 -1.89 -12.54 -2.35
CA TYR A 204 -2.06 -12.27 -3.78
C TYR A 204 -0.99 -12.97 -4.59
N ASN A 205 -1.40 -13.46 -5.75
CA ASN A 205 -0.50 -13.79 -6.84
C ASN A 205 -0.62 -12.71 -7.92
N LEU A 206 0.34 -11.80 -7.98
CA LEU A 206 0.33 -10.71 -8.96
C LEU A 206 0.64 -11.19 -10.38
N ASN A 207 1.13 -12.43 -10.55
CA ASN A 207 1.35 -13.03 -11.87
C ASN A 207 0.04 -13.56 -12.47
N ASP A 208 -1.01 -13.72 -11.65
CA ASP A 208 -2.30 -14.27 -12.05
C ASP A 208 -3.34 -13.16 -12.26
N ALA A 209 -3.91 -13.09 -13.46
CA ALA A 209 -4.97 -12.14 -13.81
C ALA A 209 -6.28 -12.36 -13.03
N ASN A 210 -6.50 -13.53 -12.40
CA ASN A 210 -7.63 -13.72 -11.47
C ASN A 210 -7.61 -12.75 -10.29
N LEU A 211 -6.49 -12.08 -10.05
CA LEU A 211 -6.40 -10.98 -9.11
C LEU A 211 -7.50 -9.93 -9.31
N PHE A 212 -7.84 -9.60 -10.57
CA PHE A 212 -8.89 -8.64 -10.90
C PHE A 212 -10.28 -9.08 -10.45
N ASN A 213 -10.49 -10.38 -10.26
CA ASN A 213 -11.76 -10.97 -9.79
C ASN A 213 -11.77 -11.22 -8.27
N SER A 214 -10.66 -10.91 -7.58
CA SER A 214 -10.53 -11.12 -6.15
C SER A 214 -11.44 -10.17 -5.36
N PRO A 215 -12.16 -10.64 -4.34
CA PRO A 215 -12.90 -9.76 -3.42
C PRO A 215 -11.99 -8.82 -2.63
N TYR A 216 -10.70 -9.12 -2.58
CA TYR A 216 -9.67 -8.30 -1.94
C TYR A 216 -8.92 -7.39 -2.92
N TYR A 217 -9.36 -7.28 -4.18
CA TYR A 217 -8.71 -6.43 -5.18
C TYR A 217 -8.66 -4.97 -4.76
N TYR A 218 -9.75 -4.47 -4.15
CA TYR A 218 -9.79 -3.16 -3.52
C TYR A 218 -9.38 -3.25 -2.06
N LEU A 219 -8.54 -2.32 -1.67
CA LEU A 219 -8.01 -2.23 -0.31
C LEU A 219 -8.97 -1.45 0.58
N GLU A 220 -8.94 -1.78 1.86
CA GLU A 220 -9.66 -1.09 2.92
C GLU A 220 -8.70 -0.28 3.79
N GLN A 221 -9.28 0.60 4.58
CA GLN A 221 -8.56 1.43 5.52
C GLN A 221 -7.76 0.59 6.53
N ASN A 222 -6.51 1.02 6.78
CA ASN A 222 -5.51 0.38 7.63
C ASN A 222 -4.99 -0.99 7.13
N ASP A 223 -5.26 -1.36 5.87
CA ASP A 223 -4.64 -2.53 5.26
C ASP A 223 -3.12 -2.41 5.28
N ILE A 224 -2.46 -3.53 5.55
CA ILE A 224 -1.02 -3.66 5.47
C ILE A 224 -0.67 -4.63 4.35
N ILE A 225 0.14 -4.17 3.41
CA ILE A 225 0.65 -4.97 2.30
C ILE A 225 2.13 -5.24 2.57
N TYR A 226 2.48 -6.51 2.61
CA TYR A 226 3.85 -6.95 2.77
C TYR A 226 4.31 -7.73 1.54
N VAL A 227 5.38 -7.25 0.91
CA VAL A 227 6.03 -7.92 -0.22
C VAL A 227 7.23 -8.70 0.30
N GLU A 228 7.14 -10.02 0.22
CA GLU A 228 8.22 -10.90 0.65
C GLU A 228 9.43 -10.81 -0.28
N PRO A 229 10.67 -10.88 0.25
CA PRO A 229 11.86 -10.97 -0.56
C PRO A 229 12.02 -12.37 -1.17
N HIS A 230 12.50 -12.43 -2.39
CA HIS A 230 12.89 -13.68 -3.02
C HIS A 230 14.15 -14.24 -2.34
N LYS A 231 14.25 -15.58 -2.26
CA LYS A 231 15.41 -16.28 -1.65
C LYS A 231 16.76 -15.87 -2.25
N ALA A 232 16.78 -15.40 -3.50
CA ALA A 232 17.99 -14.87 -4.13
C ALA A 232 18.57 -13.65 -3.40
N LYS A 233 17.72 -12.80 -2.81
CA LYS A 233 18.19 -11.64 -2.01
C LYS A 233 18.87 -12.10 -0.72
N ALA A 234 18.31 -13.08 -0.03
CA ALA A 234 18.93 -13.63 1.17
C ALA A 234 20.33 -14.21 0.85
N ARG A 235 20.44 -14.94 -0.28
CA ARG A 235 21.73 -15.47 -0.75
C ARG A 235 22.71 -14.37 -1.19
N SER A 236 22.26 -13.27 -1.78
CA SER A 236 23.16 -12.18 -2.17
C SER A 236 23.75 -11.45 -0.96
N ALA A 237 23.07 -11.43 0.16
CA ALA A 237 23.62 -10.94 1.43
C ALA A 237 24.74 -11.85 1.96
N ASP A 238 24.61 -13.18 1.77
CA ASP A 238 25.63 -14.16 2.16
C ASP A 238 26.83 -14.19 1.19
N VAL A 239 26.64 -13.81 -0.07
CA VAL A 239 27.71 -13.81 -1.13
C VAL A 239 28.85 -12.85 -0.79
N SER A 240 28.67 -11.87 0.09
CA SER A 240 29.76 -11.05 0.60
C SER A 240 30.92 -11.90 1.20
N SER A 241 30.60 -13.09 1.73
CA SER A 241 31.60 -14.02 2.26
C SER A 241 32.37 -14.77 1.16
N TYR A 242 31.73 -15.04 0.02
CA TYR A 242 32.36 -15.78 -1.08
C TYR A 242 33.23 -14.91 -1.98
N THR A 243 33.02 -13.59 -1.96
CA THR A 243 33.83 -12.66 -2.77
C THR A 243 35.29 -12.65 -2.31
N PHE A 244 35.59 -13.02 -1.08
CA PHE A 244 36.96 -13.21 -0.58
C PHE A 244 37.68 -14.42 -1.16
N TRP A 245 36.96 -15.48 -1.54
CA TRP A 245 37.59 -16.72 -2.01
C TRP A 245 37.89 -16.74 -3.50
N THR A 246 37.21 -15.91 -4.30
CA THR A 246 37.41 -15.82 -5.76
C THR A 246 38.82 -15.31 -6.12
N PRO A 247 39.38 -14.23 -5.51
CA PRO A 247 40.76 -13.81 -5.79
C PRO A 247 41.80 -14.84 -5.29
N ILE A 248 41.53 -15.53 -4.20
CA ILE A 248 42.45 -16.55 -3.65
C ILE A 248 42.56 -17.73 -4.63
N SER A 249 41.45 -18.18 -5.20
CA SER A 249 41.46 -19.28 -6.18
C SER A 249 42.19 -18.90 -7.48
N SER A 250 42.07 -17.64 -7.94
CA SER A 250 42.79 -17.17 -9.13
C SER A 250 44.29 -17.10 -8.91
N VAL A 251 44.73 -16.67 -7.73
CA VAL A 251 46.15 -16.63 -7.36
C VAL A 251 46.72 -18.05 -7.29
N LEU A 252 46.01 -19.05 -6.72
CA LEU A 252 46.44 -20.42 -6.67
C LEU A 252 46.58 -21.03 -8.07
N VAL A 253 45.65 -20.78 -8.96
CA VAL A 253 45.73 -21.23 -10.35
C VAL A 253 46.90 -20.60 -11.08
N SER A 254 47.18 -19.30 -10.85
CA SER A 254 48.32 -18.60 -11.44
C SER A 254 49.66 -19.16 -10.92
N LEU A 255 49.78 -19.45 -9.64
CA LEU A 255 50.97 -20.08 -9.05
C LEU A 255 51.19 -21.51 -9.59
N ALA A 256 50.14 -22.30 -9.74
CA ALA A 256 50.21 -23.63 -10.29
C ALA A 256 50.67 -23.61 -11.76
N THR A 257 50.17 -22.69 -12.55
CA THR A 257 50.60 -22.51 -13.96
C THR A 257 52.02 -22.06 -14.08
N LEU A 258 52.48 -21.16 -13.21
CA LEU A 258 53.88 -20.72 -13.13
C LEU A 258 54.82 -21.88 -12.77
N ALA A 259 54.48 -22.68 -11.77
CA ALA A 259 55.26 -23.87 -11.35
C ALA A 259 55.40 -24.85 -12.48
N ILE A 260 54.32 -25.14 -13.24
CA ILE A 260 54.35 -26.05 -14.38
C ILE A 260 55.24 -25.47 -15.53
N SER A 261 55.23 -24.12 -15.67
CA SER A 261 56.08 -23.46 -16.67
C SER A 261 57.57 -23.51 -16.36
N LEU A 262 57.94 -23.50 -15.09
CA LEU A 262 59.35 -23.55 -14.63
C LEU A 262 59.92 -24.98 -14.60
N THR A 263 59.06 -25.99 -14.60
CA THR A 263 59.46 -27.40 -14.61
C THR A 263 59.55 -28.01 -16.02
N LYS A 264 59.36 -27.20 -17.05
CA LYS A 264 59.50 -27.56 -18.48
C LYS A 264 60.71 -26.88 -19.09
#